data_18679f1fcabaf2d94ccad14eca05e575
#
_entry.id   18679f1fcabaf2d94ccad14eca05e575
#
_cell.length_a   1.000
_cell.length_b   1.000
_cell.length_c   1.000
_cell.angle_alpha   90.00
_cell.angle_beta   90.00
_cell.angle_gamma   90.00
#
_symmetry.space_group_name_H-M   'P 1'
#
loop_
_entity.id
_entity.type
_entity.pdbx_description
1 polymer ?
#
loop_
_entity_poly.entity_id
_entity_poly.type
_entity_poly.pdbx_seq_one_letter_code
_entity_poly.pdbx_strand_id
1 'polypeptide(L)'
;MDPLTLEYLQEQYIKIQLLKKSEKSEVWLVYDTDGNLAVMKTIYNTGLPIKLLKDNPSRFWPKIHLLHEDKDQKYTLVIEEFIQGKTLEAFINDRKITPSKGVTLFKEFCRGLKDLHALGIIHRDIKPSNIVIKEDGSPVLVDFDSARLASSDRGKTSDTVLLGTKGYAPPEQFGYATTDVRSDIYALGVTFDKVLPADSPFMLKKIVRKCRAFDPDNRYQNADEILRALSYARLIKILGGLLLLAIPALLLIKFVLFPMSAKPTEEQKHEQKYSTQQNEEKVQPAAKESGPTKEEKNQTSAETTHSTQQDEKKS
;
A
#
# COMPACT_ATOMS: atom_id res chain seq x y z
N MET A 1 -23.08 -18.74 34.31
CA MET A 1 -21.76 -19.20 34.85
C MET A 1 -22.05 -20.02 36.07
N ASP A 2 -21.51 -21.23 36.15
CA ASP A 2 -21.68 -21.96 37.39
C ASP A 2 -20.98 -21.22 38.55
N PRO A 3 -21.53 -21.35 39.79
CA PRO A 3 -21.02 -20.60 40.92
C PRO A 3 -19.53 -20.83 41.20
N LEU A 4 -19.02 -22.05 40.99
CA LEU A 4 -17.62 -22.40 41.20
C LEU A 4 -16.68 -21.71 40.21
N THR A 5 -17.09 -21.58 38.94
CA THR A 5 -16.32 -20.81 37.92
C THR A 5 -16.28 -19.34 38.28
N LEU A 6 -17.39 -18.76 38.78
CA LEU A 6 -17.44 -17.36 39.17
C LEU A 6 -16.55 -17.11 40.40
N GLU A 7 -16.61 -17.95 41.43
CA GLU A 7 -15.80 -17.88 42.64
C GLU A 7 -14.32 -17.97 42.27
N TYR A 8 -13.92 -18.97 41.48
CA TYR A 8 -12.56 -19.10 40.97
C TYR A 8 -12.05 -17.83 40.29
N LEU A 9 -12.86 -17.22 39.41
CA LEU A 9 -12.45 -16.01 38.72
C LEU A 9 -12.31 -14.81 39.65
N GLN A 10 -13.18 -14.69 40.68
CA GLN A 10 -13.08 -13.63 41.68
C GLN A 10 -11.84 -13.79 42.58
N GLU A 11 -11.43 -14.98 42.84
CA GLU A 11 -10.18 -15.30 43.60
C GLU A 11 -8.93 -15.02 42.75
N GLN A 12 -8.97 -15.36 41.46
CA GLN A 12 -7.81 -15.27 40.58
C GLN A 12 -7.63 -13.87 39.96
N TYR A 13 -8.67 -13.05 39.86
CA TYR A 13 -8.63 -11.77 39.16
C TYR A 13 -9.34 -10.65 39.93
N ILE A 14 -8.57 -9.66 40.38
CA ILE A 14 -9.09 -8.50 41.12
C ILE A 14 -9.39 -7.37 40.14
N LYS A 15 -10.65 -6.95 40.03
CA LYS A 15 -11.07 -5.81 39.18
C LYS A 15 -10.55 -4.49 39.75
N ILE A 16 -9.82 -3.72 38.89
CA ILE A 16 -9.22 -2.43 39.25
C ILE A 16 -10.03 -1.28 38.65
N GLN A 17 -10.26 -1.35 37.34
CA GLN A 17 -10.86 -0.25 36.59
C GLN A 17 -11.78 -0.77 35.48
N LEU A 18 -12.96 -0.20 35.36
CA LEU A 18 -13.82 -0.41 34.21
C LEU A 18 -13.27 0.39 33.01
N LEU A 19 -12.82 -0.33 31.96
CA LEU A 19 -12.26 0.29 30.75
C LEU A 19 -13.34 0.63 29.72
N LYS A 20 -14.36 -0.25 29.59
CA LYS A 20 -15.45 -0.09 28.63
C LYS A 20 -16.69 -0.80 29.13
N LYS A 21 -17.85 -0.18 28.93
CA LYS A 21 -19.17 -0.82 29.11
C LYS A 21 -20.07 -0.43 27.95
N SER A 22 -20.68 -1.43 27.34
CA SER A 22 -21.64 -1.29 26.24
C SER A 22 -22.71 -2.39 26.34
N GLU A 23 -23.72 -2.33 25.48
CA GLU A 23 -24.70 -3.41 25.34
C GLU A 23 -24.07 -4.72 24.83
N LYS A 24 -22.89 -4.66 24.20
CA LYS A 24 -22.24 -5.81 23.61
C LYS A 24 -21.17 -6.44 24.51
N SER A 25 -20.52 -5.64 25.36
CA SER A 25 -19.43 -6.14 26.19
C SER A 25 -19.14 -5.23 27.38
N GLU A 26 -18.57 -5.82 28.41
CA GLU A 26 -17.99 -5.17 29.58
C GLU A 26 -16.54 -5.56 29.70
N VAL A 27 -15.63 -4.57 29.84
CA VAL A 27 -14.18 -4.74 29.81
C VAL A 27 -13.56 -4.11 31.04
N TRP A 28 -12.85 -4.92 31.81
CA TRP A 28 -12.18 -4.50 33.05
C TRP A 28 -10.67 -4.67 32.95
N LEU A 29 -9.94 -3.73 33.50
CA LEU A 29 -8.56 -3.92 33.89
C LEU A 29 -8.55 -4.71 35.20
N VAL A 30 -7.72 -5.76 35.28
CA VAL A 30 -7.64 -6.64 36.43
C VAL A 30 -6.18 -6.90 36.80
N TYR A 31 -5.92 -7.26 38.07
CA TYR A 31 -4.70 -7.94 38.49
C TYR A 31 -4.95 -9.44 38.56
N ASP A 32 -3.97 -10.24 38.14
CA ASP A 32 -3.91 -11.66 38.47
C ASP A 32 -3.33 -11.87 39.87
N THR A 33 -3.27 -13.12 40.31
CA THR A 33 -2.70 -13.49 41.65
C THR A 33 -1.23 -13.14 41.80
N ASP A 34 -0.48 -13.02 40.73
CA ASP A 34 0.93 -12.65 40.71
C ASP A 34 1.14 -11.11 40.63
N GLY A 35 0.06 -10.35 40.59
CA GLY A 35 0.08 -8.89 40.49
C GLY A 35 0.31 -8.36 39.08
N ASN A 36 0.20 -9.21 38.04
CA ASN A 36 0.32 -8.74 36.67
C ASN A 36 -1.02 -8.18 36.18
N LEU A 37 -0.91 -7.15 35.33
CA LEU A 37 -2.09 -6.57 34.67
C LEU A 37 -2.60 -7.49 33.57
N ALA A 38 -3.93 -7.68 33.55
CA ALA A 38 -4.65 -8.36 32.48
C ALA A 38 -5.94 -7.62 32.14
N VAL A 39 -6.57 -7.99 31.03
CA VAL A 39 -7.89 -7.47 30.63
C VAL A 39 -8.91 -8.60 30.72
N MET A 40 -9.95 -8.38 31.51
CA MET A 40 -11.11 -9.26 31.61
C MET A 40 -12.23 -8.68 30.75
N LYS A 41 -12.72 -9.48 29.80
CA LYS A 41 -13.84 -9.11 28.92
C LYS A 41 -14.99 -10.10 29.11
N THR A 42 -16.19 -9.55 29.31
CA THR A 42 -17.43 -10.30 29.18
C THR A 42 -18.11 -9.82 27.92
N ILE A 43 -18.22 -10.67 26.90
CA ILE A 43 -18.78 -10.35 25.60
C ILE A 43 -20.14 -11.05 25.51
N TYR A 44 -21.22 -10.31 25.32
CA TYR A 44 -22.59 -10.84 25.26
C TYR A 44 -22.88 -11.43 23.86
N ASN A 45 -22.03 -12.35 23.46
CA ASN A 45 -22.07 -13.10 22.21
C ASN A 45 -21.29 -14.40 22.35
N THR A 46 -21.59 -15.39 21.53
CA THR A 46 -20.91 -16.68 21.47
C THR A 46 -20.47 -17.01 20.05
N GLY A 47 -19.66 -18.06 19.90
CA GLY A 47 -19.16 -18.48 18.59
C GLY A 47 -18.12 -17.53 17.99
N LEU A 48 -17.46 -16.72 18.82
CA LEU A 48 -16.37 -15.86 18.41
C LEU A 48 -15.10 -16.69 18.14
N PRO A 49 -14.26 -16.30 17.16
CA PRO A 49 -13.06 -17.07 16.80
C PRO A 49 -11.90 -16.92 17.81
N ILE A 50 -12.18 -16.56 19.06
CA ILE A 50 -11.18 -16.28 20.11
C ILE A 50 -10.36 -17.52 20.44
N LYS A 51 -10.96 -18.72 20.34
CA LYS A 51 -10.22 -19.98 20.52
C LYS A 51 -9.07 -20.12 19.53
N LEU A 52 -9.25 -19.73 18.27
CA LEU A 52 -8.20 -19.76 17.27
C LEU A 52 -7.06 -18.77 17.61
N LEU A 53 -7.38 -17.59 18.15
CA LEU A 53 -6.37 -16.64 18.63
C LEU A 53 -5.59 -17.21 19.81
N LYS A 54 -6.27 -17.89 20.75
CA LYS A 54 -5.66 -18.57 21.91
C LYS A 54 -4.71 -19.68 21.46
N ASP A 55 -5.14 -20.50 20.51
CA ASP A 55 -4.38 -21.65 20.01
C ASP A 55 -3.21 -21.22 19.06
N ASN A 56 -3.24 -19.99 18.54
CA ASN A 56 -2.24 -19.42 17.63
C ASN A 56 -1.75 -18.04 18.14
N PRO A 57 -0.92 -18.02 19.20
CA PRO A 57 -0.41 -16.78 19.78
C PRO A 57 0.45 -16.02 18.77
N SER A 58 0.32 -14.69 18.74
CA SER A 58 1.08 -13.81 17.84
C SER A 58 1.41 -12.50 18.54
N ARG A 59 2.45 -11.81 18.07
CA ARG A 59 2.76 -10.45 18.53
C ARG A 59 1.76 -9.39 18.07
N PHE A 60 0.85 -9.73 17.15
CA PHE A 60 -0.11 -8.81 16.54
C PHE A 60 -1.47 -8.77 17.25
N TRP A 61 -1.71 -9.65 18.21
CA TRP A 61 -2.90 -9.63 19.07
C TRP A 61 -2.55 -10.08 20.50
N PRO A 62 -3.39 -9.73 21.50
CA PRO A 62 -3.12 -10.09 22.89
C PRO A 62 -3.08 -11.60 23.07
N LYS A 63 -2.19 -12.08 23.95
CA LYS A 63 -2.21 -13.46 24.37
C LYS A 63 -3.48 -13.73 25.19
N ILE A 64 -4.19 -14.78 24.87
CA ILE A 64 -5.42 -15.19 25.58
C ILE A 64 -5.04 -16.16 26.71
N HIS A 65 -5.22 -15.74 27.95
CA HIS A 65 -4.92 -16.55 29.14
C HIS A 65 -6.06 -17.52 29.44
N LEU A 66 -7.30 -17.01 29.46
CA LEU A 66 -8.50 -17.79 29.73
C LEU A 66 -9.59 -17.49 28.71
N LEU A 67 -10.31 -18.53 28.31
CA LEU A 67 -11.49 -18.44 27.47
C LEU A 67 -12.55 -19.37 28.03
N HIS A 68 -13.72 -18.83 28.33
CA HIS A 68 -14.92 -19.57 28.72
C HIS A 68 -16.11 -19.09 27.88
N GLU A 69 -16.82 -20.01 27.26
CA GLU A 69 -18.02 -19.71 26.46
C GLU A 69 -19.23 -20.38 27.11
N ASP A 70 -20.20 -19.57 27.54
CA ASP A 70 -21.47 -20.03 28.03
C ASP A 70 -22.54 -19.86 26.93
N LYS A 71 -22.91 -20.98 26.31
CA LYS A 71 -23.89 -21.00 25.21
C LYS A 71 -25.31 -20.81 25.69
N ASP A 72 -25.63 -21.21 26.91
CA ASP A 72 -26.96 -21.11 27.50
C ASP A 72 -27.26 -19.65 27.86
N GLN A 73 -26.33 -18.96 28.49
CA GLN A 73 -26.42 -17.56 28.85
C GLN A 73 -25.93 -16.61 27.74
N LYS A 74 -25.43 -17.14 26.62
CA LYS A 74 -24.99 -16.42 25.43
C LYS A 74 -23.93 -15.36 25.70
N TYR A 75 -22.92 -15.68 26.47
CA TYR A 75 -21.75 -14.80 26.65
C TYR A 75 -20.45 -15.58 26.50
N THR A 76 -19.38 -14.83 26.23
CA THR A 76 -18.00 -15.30 26.20
C THR A 76 -17.18 -14.47 27.18
N LEU A 77 -16.52 -15.15 28.13
CA LEU A 77 -15.57 -14.55 29.04
C LEU A 77 -14.15 -14.78 28.55
N VAL A 78 -13.37 -13.72 28.49
CA VAL A 78 -11.98 -13.75 28.02
C VAL A 78 -11.09 -13.04 29.04
N ILE A 79 -9.99 -13.67 29.43
CA ILE A 79 -8.88 -13.00 30.08
C ILE A 79 -7.74 -12.94 29.08
N GLU A 80 -7.27 -11.73 28.77
CA GLU A 80 -6.22 -11.51 27.81
C GLU A 80 -5.11 -10.62 28.35
N GLU A 81 -3.96 -10.66 27.72
CA GLU A 81 -2.80 -9.82 28.01
C GLU A 81 -3.20 -8.34 27.98
N PHE A 82 -2.82 -7.59 29.02
CA PHE A 82 -2.88 -6.14 28.97
C PHE A 82 -1.75 -5.61 28.10
N ILE A 83 -2.08 -4.99 26.97
CA ILE A 83 -1.08 -4.43 26.06
C ILE A 83 -0.66 -3.04 26.56
N GLN A 84 0.55 -2.98 27.12
CA GLN A 84 1.14 -1.71 27.56
C GLN A 84 1.51 -0.87 26.33
N GLY A 85 0.83 0.29 26.18
CA GLY A 85 1.02 1.17 25.03
C GLY A 85 -0.03 2.26 24.95
N LYS A 86 -0.01 2.99 23.83
CA LYS A 86 -1.04 4.02 23.50
C LYS A 86 -1.82 3.58 22.29
N THR A 87 -3.10 3.89 22.26
CA THR A 87 -3.90 3.66 21.04
C THR A 87 -3.37 4.49 19.87
N LEU A 88 -3.55 4.00 18.65
CA LEU A 88 -3.20 4.75 17.45
C LEU A 88 -3.99 6.06 17.37
N GLU A 89 -5.21 6.10 17.92
CA GLU A 89 -6.01 7.31 18.07
C GLU A 89 -5.31 8.37 18.93
N ALA A 90 -4.73 7.99 20.07
CA ALA A 90 -3.94 8.87 20.91
C ALA A 90 -2.68 9.40 20.19
N PHE A 91 -2.02 8.54 19.36
CA PHE A 91 -0.89 8.97 18.54
C PHE A 91 -1.27 10.00 17.47
N ILE A 92 -2.45 9.88 16.87
CA ILE A 92 -2.97 10.88 15.91
C ILE A 92 -3.16 12.22 16.61
N ASN A 93 -3.83 12.21 17.77
CA ASN A 93 -4.12 13.41 18.55
C ASN A 93 -2.83 14.12 19.01
N ASP A 94 -1.81 13.35 19.37
CA ASP A 94 -0.49 13.85 19.78
C ASP A 94 0.38 14.31 18.56
N ARG A 95 -0.08 14.16 17.32
CA ARG A 95 0.67 14.42 16.06
C ARG A 95 2.06 13.76 16.02
N LYS A 96 2.19 12.56 16.60
CA LYS A 96 3.49 11.86 16.76
C LYS A 96 3.85 10.93 15.61
N ILE A 97 3.05 10.90 14.54
CA ILE A 97 3.29 10.02 13.40
C ILE A 97 4.03 10.79 12.33
N THR A 98 5.32 10.45 12.13
CA THR A 98 6.09 10.92 10.98
C THR A 98 5.77 10.07 9.74
N PRO A 99 6.03 10.56 8.50
CA PRO A 99 5.84 9.78 7.28
C PRO A 99 6.53 8.42 7.31
N SER A 100 7.77 8.35 7.81
CA SER A 100 8.53 7.11 7.94
C SER A 100 7.88 6.14 8.93
N LYS A 101 7.44 6.63 10.09
CA LYS A 101 6.74 5.82 11.09
C LYS A 101 5.40 5.32 10.54
N GLY A 102 4.68 6.15 9.77
CA GLY A 102 3.45 5.77 9.10
C GLY A 102 3.62 4.61 8.12
N VAL A 103 4.69 4.64 7.29
CA VAL A 103 5.05 3.53 6.40
C VAL A 103 5.32 2.24 7.18
N THR A 104 6.11 2.33 8.26
CA THR A 104 6.47 1.19 9.09
C THR A 104 5.24 0.58 9.75
N LEU A 105 4.41 1.40 10.40
CA LEU A 105 3.17 0.97 11.04
C LEU A 105 2.22 0.30 10.05
N PHE A 106 2.01 0.91 8.88
CA PHE A 106 1.14 0.34 7.85
C PHE A 106 1.63 -1.03 7.41
N LYS A 107 2.94 -1.18 7.19
CA LYS A 107 3.56 -2.45 6.79
C LYS A 107 3.43 -3.52 7.88
N GLU A 108 3.72 -3.18 9.14
CA GLU A 108 3.61 -4.13 10.26
C GLU A 108 2.15 -4.54 10.48
N PHE A 109 1.22 -3.59 10.36
CA PHE A 109 -0.20 -3.91 10.47
C PHE A 109 -0.69 -4.83 9.34
N CYS A 110 -0.23 -4.61 8.10
CA CYS A 110 -0.53 -5.53 7.00
C CYS A 110 0.01 -6.95 7.24
N ARG A 111 1.14 -7.10 7.95
CA ARG A 111 1.66 -8.42 8.34
C ARG A 111 0.74 -9.09 9.36
N GLY A 112 0.35 -8.36 10.41
CA GLY A 112 -0.60 -8.87 11.39
C GLY A 112 -1.94 -9.27 10.77
N LEU A 113 -2.42 -8.45 9.84
CA LEU A 113 -3.67 -8.73 9.12
C LEU A 113 -3.55 -9.98 8.21
N LYS A 114 -2.40 -10.16 7.55
CA LYS A 114 -2.11 -11.40 6.81
C LYS A 114 -2.17 -12.62 7.71
N ASP A 115 -1.52 -12.58 8.88
CA ASP A 115 -1.47 -13.69 9.82
C ASP A 115 -2.88 -13.99 10.36
N LEU A 116 -3.67 -12.96 10.68
CA LEU A 116 -5.06 -13.09 11.14
C LEU A 116 -5.94 -13.74 10.07
N HIS A 117 -5.84 -13.25 8.83
CA HIS A 117 -6.62 -13.79 7.71
C HIS A 117 -6.22 -15.20 7.32
N ALA A 118 -4.97 -15.60 7.55
CA ALA A 118 -4.52 -16.98 7.36
C ALA A 118 -5.20 -17.97 8.32
N LEU A 119 -5.63 -17.51 9.51
CA LEU A 119 -6.48 -18.26 10.43
C LEU A 119 -7.97 -18.27 10.01
N GLY A 120 -8.32 -17.62 8.90
CA GLY A 120 -9.71 -17.44 8.45
C GLY A 120 -10.51 -16.46 9.29
N ILE A 121 -9.87 -15.61 10.10
CA ILE A 121 -10.54 -14.65 10.97
C ILE A 121 -10.65 -13.30 10.26
N ILE A 122 -11.84 -12.71 10.24
CA ILE A 122 -12.13 -11.34 9.82
C ILE A 122 -12.43 -10.53 11.07
N HIS A 123 -11.73 -9.41 11.28
CA HIS A 123 -11.86 -8.59 12.50
C HIS A 123 -13.13 -7.74 12.53
N ARG A 124 -13.48 -7.10 11.40
CA ARG A 124 -14.70 -6.32 11.15
C ARG A 124 -14.84 -4.98 11.91
N ASP A 125 -13.90 -4.63 12.78
CA ASP A 125 -13.89 -3.33 13.49
C ASP A 125 -12.48 -2.72 13.60
N ILE A 126 -11.74 -2.71 12.49
CA ILE A 126 -10.41 -2.07 12.42
C ILE A 126 -10.58 -0.55 12.44
N LYS A 127 -10.04 0.09 13.48
CA LYS A 127 -10.04 1.55 13.68
C LYS A 127 -8.90 1.96 14.62
N PRO A 128 -8.52 3.25 14.67
CA PRO A 128 -7.40 3.70 15.48
C PRO A 128 -7.50 3.39 16.98
N SER A 129 -8.70 3.36 17.56
CA SER A 129 -8.91 3.02 18.96
C SER A 129 -8.71 1.53 19.28
N ASN A 130 -8.79 0.66 18.28
CA ASN A 130 -8.60 -0.79 18.41
C ASN A 130 -7.18 -1.23 18.02
N ILE A 131 -6.24 -0.30 17.84
CA ILE A 131 -4.83 -0.55 17.55
C ILE A 131 -4.01 0.08 18.67
N VAL A 132 -3.28 -0.73 19.42
CA VAL A 132 -2.37 -0.27 20.46
C VAL A 132 -0.94 -0.30 19.91
N ILE A 133 -0.23 0.81 20.04
CA ILE A 133 1.19 0.92 19.70
C ILE A 133 2.00 0.73 20.97
N LYS A 134 2.79 -0.33 21.03
CA LYS A 134 3.69 -0.62 22.14
C LYS A 134 4.86 0.37 22.17
N GLU A 135 5.65 0.35 23.24
CA GLU A 135 6.82 1.23 23.38
C GLU A 135 7.88 0.98 22.29
N ASP A 136 8.03 -0.25 21.84
CA ASP A 136 8.92 -0.63 20.72
C ASP A 136 8.41 -0.17 19.34
N GLY A 137 7.21 0.44 19.31
CA GLY A 137 6.55 0.93 18.10
C GLY A 137 5.78 -0.14 17.33
N SER A 138 5.69 -1.37 17.82
CA SER A 138 4.91 -2.43 17.18
C SER A 138 3.40 -2.25 17.39
N PRO A 139 2.56 -2.43 16.36
CA PRO A 139 1.12 -2.37 16.49
C PRO A 139 0.56 -3.72 16.97
N VAL A 140 -0.40 -3.65 17.89
CA VAL A 140 -1.21 -4.78 18.34
C VAL A 140 -2.68 -4.46 18.09
N LEU A 141 -3.38 -5.35 17.41
CA LEU A 141 -4.82 -5.27 17.17
C LEU A 141 -5.55 -5.85 18.38
N VAL A 142 -6.48 -5.10 18.93
CA VAL A 142 -7.28 -5.47 20.11
C VAL A 142 -8.78 -5.40 19.77
N ASP A 143 -9.62 -5.93 20.67
CA ASP A 143 -11.08 -5.87 20.56
C ASP A 143 -11.65 -6.72 19.43
N PHE A 144 -11.63 -8.05 19.61
CA PHE A 144 -12.17 -9.05 18.68
C PHE A 144 -13.68 -9.35 18.90
N ASP A 145 -14.42 -8.47 19.57
CA ASP A 145 -15.84 -8.64 19.91
C ASP A 145 -16.73 -8.76 18.65
N SER A 146 -16.27 -8.21 17.54
CA SER A 146 -16.96 -8.26 16.23
C SER A 146 -16.37 -9.27 15.25
N ALA A 147 -15.31 -9.99 15.67
CA ALA A 147 -14.59 -10.90 14.78
C ALA A 147 -15.42 -12.12 14.37
N ARG A 148 -15.15 -12.68 13.20
CA ARG A 148 -15.87 -13.80 12.63
C ARG A 148 -14.98 -14.69 11.77
N LEU A 149 -15.40 -15.96 11.59
CA LEU A 149 -14.78 -16.85 10.62
C LEU A 149 -15.29 -16.57 9.21
N ALA A 150 -14.40 -16.49 8.24
CA ALA A 150 -14.74 -16.32 6.82
C ALA A 150 -15.64 -17.46 6.29
N SER A 151 -15.54 -18.65 6.87
CA SER A 151 -16.36 -19.82 6.49
C SER A 151 -17.80 -19.77 7.04
N SER A 152 -18.08 -18.95 8.05
CA SER A 152 -19.40 -18.88 8.70
C SER A 152 -20.47 -18.17 7.85
N ASP A 153 -20.06 -17.47 6.78
CA ASP A 153 -20.96 -16.70 5.92
C ASP A 153 -21.40 -17.43 4.65
N ARG A 154 -20.90 -18.65 4.41
CA ARG A 154 -21.34 -19.44 3.25
C ARG A 154 -22.80 -19.84 3.43
N GLY A 155 -23.70 -19.07 2.80
CA GLY A 155 -25.15 -19.34 2.79
C GLY A 155 -26.02 -18.26 3.46
N LYS A 156 -25.44 -17.21 4.07
CA LYS A 156 -26.21 -16.05 4.54
C LYS A 156 -26.07 -14.91 3.54
N THR A 157 -27.20 -14.46 3.01
CA THR A 157 -27.27 -13.44 1.95
C THR A 157 -26.92 -12.02 2.40
N SER A 158 -26.86 -11.76 3.70
CA SER A 158 -26.41 -10.48 4.26
C SER A 158 -26.17 -10.60 5.78
N ASP A 159 -25.26 -9.80 6.31
CA ASP A 159 -25.19 -9.53 7.73
C ASP A 159 -26.46 -8.76 8.14
N THR A 160 -27.37 -9.42 8.88
CA THR A 160 -28.64 -8.85 9.32
C THR A 160 -28.49 -7.78 10.41
N VAL A 161 -27.29 -7.58 10.95
CA VAL A 161 -26.98 -6.61 11.98
C VAL A 161 -25.96 -5.61 11.44
N LEU A 162 -26.27 -4.32 11.58
CA LEU A 162 -25.36 -3.22 11.26
C LEU A 162 -24.11 -3.34 12.14
N LEU A 163 -23.03 -3.87 11.57
CA LEU A 163 -21.78 -4.14 12.30
C LEU A 163 -20.69 -3.20 11.84
N GLY A 164 -19.87 -2.77 12.80
CA GLY A 164 -18.74 -1.91 12.56
C GLY A 164 -18.97 -0.46 12.99
N THR A 165 -17.87 0.28 13.04
CA THR A 165 -17.88 1.68 13.47
C THR A 165 -18.14 2.59 12.27
N LYS A 166 -19.17 3.47 12.37
CA LYS A 166 -19.48 4.47 11.34
C LYS A 166 -18.23 5.24 10.92
N GLY A 167 -17.99 5.29 9.61
CA GLY A 167 -16.82 5.98 9.03
C GLY A 167 -15.55 5.15 8.92
N TYR A 168 -15.58 3.87 9.35
CA TYR A 168 -14.50 2.88 9.14
C TYR A 168 -15.01 1.63 8.45
N ALA A 169 -16.24 1.21 8.75
CA ALA A 169 -16.86 0.04 8.17
C ALA A 169 -17.10 0.24 6.66
N PRO A 170 -16.82 -0.79 5.83
CA PRO A 170 -17.07 -0.74 4.40
C PRO A 170 -18.57 -0.86 4.07
N PRO A 171 -18.98 -0.48 2.83
CA PRO A 171 -20.38 -0.52 2.42
C PRO A 171 -21.06 -1.87 2.59
N GLU A 172 -20.36 -2.98 2.33
CA GLU A 172 -20.89 -4.34 2.48
C GLU A 172 -21.29 -4.68 3.92
N GLN A 173 -20.67 -4.10 4.94
CA GLN A 173 -21.07 -4.29 6.34
C GLN A 173 -22.40 -3.64 6.71
N PHE A 174 -22.96 -2.81 5.82
CA PHE A 174 -24.29 -2.21 5.99
C PHE A 174 -25.41 -3.03 5.31
N GLY A 175 -25.17 -4.33 5.03
CA GLY A 175 -26.18 -5.24 4.50
C GLY A 175 -26.24 -5.32 2.98
N TYR A 176 -25.28 -4.75 2.27
CA TYR A 176 -25.27 -4.77 0.80
C TYR A 176 -24.58 -6.00 0.20
N ALA A 177 -23.73 -6.70 0.96
CA ALA A 177 -23.05 -7.91 0.53
C ALA A 177 -22.47 -8.69 1.73
N THR A 178 -21.91 -9.87 1.46
CA THR A 178 -21.19 -10.67 2.48
C THR A 178 -19.84 -10.04 2.83
N THR A 179 -19.50 -10.01 4.12
CA THR A 179 -18.21 -9.55 4.60
C THR A 179 -17.15 -10.63 4.41
N ASP A 180 -15.98 -10.25 3.90
CA ASP A 180 -14.80 -11.09 3.77
C ASP A 180 -13.52 -10.32 4.19
N VAL A 181 -12.35 -10.89 3.94
CA VAL A 181 -11.05 -10.27 4.28
C VAL A 181 -10.85 -8.87 3.67
N ARG A 182 -11.54 -8.56 2.56
CA ARG A 182 -11.49 -7.26 1.88
C ARG A 182 -12.22 -6.17 2.67
N SER A 183 -13.10 -6.55 3.59
CA SER A 183 -13.75 -5.62 4.53
C SER A 183 -12.73 -5.05 5.52
N ASP A 184 -11.84 -5.89 6.04
CA ASP A 184 -10.73 -5.45 6.90
C ASP A 184 -9.72 -4.59 6.11
N ILE A 185 -9.47 -4.92 4.84
CA ILE A 185 -8.60 -4.12 3.96
C ILE A 185 -9.17 -2.71 3.76
N TYR A 186 -10.50 -2.59 3.58
CA TYR A 186 -11.15 -1.28 3.51
C TYR A 186 -10.96 -0.48 4.80
N ALA A 187 -11.28 -1.09 5.95
CA ALA A 187 -11.17 -0.46 7.26
C ALA A 187 -9.72 -0.04 7.59
N LEU A 188 -8.73 -0.88 7.21
CA LEU A 188 -7.31 -0.55 7.23
C LEU A 188 -7.01 0.69 6.39
N GLY A 189 -7.51 0.74 5.16
CA GLY A 189 -7.35 1.88 4.26
C GLY A 189 -7.92 3.17 4.86
N VAL A 190 -9.13 3.13 5.42
CA VAL A 190 -9.75 4.29 6.08
C VAL A 190 -8.96 4.71 7.31
N THR A 191 -8.52 3.75 8.13
CA THR A 191 -7.71 4.01 9.31
C THR A 191 -6.43 4.77 8.96
N PHE A 192 -5.68 4.26 7.99
CA PHE A 192 -4.39 4.88 7.62
C PHE A 192 -4.54 6.16 6.78
N ASP A 193 -5.63 6.35 6.07
CA ASP A 193 -5.91 7.64 5.42
C ASP A 193 -6.04 8.79 6.43
N LYS A 194 -6.61 8.50 7.61
CA LYS A 194 -6.73 9.47 8.71
C LYS A 194 -5.44 9.66 9.51
N VAL A 195 -4.59 8.63 9.53
CA VAL A 195 -3.36 8.57 10.34
C VAL A 195 -2.17 9.18 9.63
N LEU A 196 -2.08 9.00 8.31
CA LEU A 196 -0.90 9.37 7.53
C LEU A 196 -0.77 10.88 7.39
N PRO A 197 0.42 11.46 7.71
CA PRO A 197 0.71 12.86 7.46
C PRO A 197 0.55 13.25 5.98
N ALA A 198 0.28 14.54 5.75
CA ALA A 198 0.07 15.07 4.40
C ALA A 198 1.29 14.93 3.47
N ASP A 199 2.48 14.89 4.02
CA ASP A 199 3.77 14.70 3.33
C ASP A 199 4.20 13.23 3.19
N SER A 200 3.31 12.27 3.52
CA SER A 200 3.57 10.85 3.34
C SER A 200 3.84 10.49 1.88
N PRO A 201 4.66 9.45 1.59
CA PRO A 201 5.03 9.06 0.23
C PRO A 201 3.82 8.85 -0.68
N PHE A 202 3.85 9.42 -1.87
CA PHE A 202 2.76 9.34 -2.86
C PHE A 202 2.31 7.89 -3.13
N MET A 203 3.26 6.96 -3.26
CA MET A 203 2.95 5.55 -3.50
C MET A 203 2.19 4.92 -2.32
N LEU A 204 2.53 5.27 -1.07
CA LEU A 204 1.78 4.81 0.09
C LEU A 204 0.35 5.32 0.06
N LYS A 205 0.15 6.61 -0.22
CA LYS A 205 -1.20 7.20 -0.36
C LYS A 205 -2.01 6.52 -1.46
N LYS A 206 -1.37 6.18 -2.60
CA LYS A 206 -2.00 5.43 -3.69
C LYS A 206 -2.45 4.04 -3.24
N ILE A 207 -1.61 3.34 -2.46
CA ILE A 207 -1.93 2.03 -1.90
C ILE A 207 -3.13 2.15 -0.93
N VAL A 208 -3.07 3.07 0.02
CA VAL A 208 -4.15 3.33 0.99
C VAL A 208 -5.46 3.68 0.28
N ARG A 209 -5.41 4.52 -0.76
CA ARG A 209 -6.59 4.85 -1.56
C ARG A 209 -7.19 3.64 -2.26
N LYS A 210 -6.37 2.73 -2.82
CA LYS A 210 -6.86 1.48 -3.43
C LYS A 210 -7.53 0.58 -2.40
N CYS A 211 -7.02 0.49 -1.18
CA CYS A 211 -7.69 -0.25 -0.10
C CYS A 211 -9.13 0.23 0.14
N ARG A 212 -9.39 1.54 -0.04
CA ARG A 212 -10.68 2.19 0.20
C ARG A 212 -11.63 2.20 -1.01
N ALA A 213 -11.36 1.46 -2.06
CA ALA A 213 -12.30 1.36 -3.18
C ALA A 213 -13.68 0.91 -2.69
N PHE A 214 -14.75 1.52 -3.23
CA PHE A 214 -16.12 1.20 -2.84
C PHE A 214 -16.42 -0.27 -3.10
N ASP A 215 -16.16 -0.72 -4.32
CA ASP A 215 -16.30 -2.09 -4.75
C ASP A 215 -15.16 -2.95 -4.18
N PRO A 216 -15.44 -4.04 -3.45
CA PRO A 216 -14.44 -4.97 -2.95
C PRO A 216 -13.51 -5.55 -4.03
N ASP A 217 -14.00 -5.75 -5.26
CA ASP A 217 -13.21 -6.32 -6.37
C ASP A 217 -12.12 -5.34 -6.85
N ASN A 218 -12.32 -4.05 -6.64
CA ASN A 218 -11.35 -3.00 -6.96
C ASN A 218 -10.31 -2.77 -5.86
N ARG A 219 -10.44 -3.43 -4.70
CA ARG A 219 -9.46 -3.39 -3.59
C ARG A 219 -8.32 -4.37 -3.84
N TYR A 220 -7.35 -4.39 -2.93
CA TYR A 220 -6.47 -5.55 -2.80
C TYR A 220 -7.28 -6.74 -2.27
N GLN A 221 -7.01 -7.94 -2.80
CA GLN A 221 -7.78 -9.13 -2.46
C GLN A 221 -7.30 -9.79 -1.15
N ASN A 222 -6.10 -9.46 -0.71
CA ASN A 222 -5.51 -9.92 0.55
C ASN A 222 -4.35 -9.00 0.98
N ALA A 223 -3.91 -9.16 2.22
CA ALA A 223 -2.82 -8.37 2.77
C ALA A 223 -1.46 -8.61 2.08
N ASP A 224 -1.24 -9.79 1.49
CA ASP A 224 -0.02 -10.08 0.71
C ASP A 224 0.10 -9.20 -0.53
N GLU A 225 -1.00 -8.90 -1.20
CA GLU A 225 -0.98 -7.97 -2.34
C GLU A 225 -0.56 -6.56 -1.92
N ILE A 226 -1.01 -6.11 -0.75
CA ILE A 226 -0.59 -4.81 -0.18
C ILE A 226 0.92 -4.84 0.12
N LEU A 227 1.41 -5.90 0.75
CA LEU A 227 2.83 -6.05 1.08
C LEU A 227 3.71 -6.11 -0.18
N ARG A 228 3.26 -6.79 -1.24
CA ARG A 228 3.93 -6.77 -2.55
C ARG A 228 3.95 -5.37 -3.15
N ALA A 229 2.82 -4.64 -3.13
CA ALA A 229 2.74 -3.27 -3.64
C ALA A 229 3.69 -2.31 -2.90
N LEU A 230 3.81 -2.44 -1.57
CA LEU A 230 4.78 -1.70 -0.77
C LEU A 230 6.23 -2.02 -1.14
N SER A 231 6.53 -3.29 -1.41
CA SER A 231 7.86 -3.73 -1.83
C SER A 231 8.23 -3.19 -3.21
N TYR A 232 7.32 -3.21 -4.18
CA TYR A 232 7.50 -2.59 -5.50
C TYR A 232 7.70 -1.07 -5.39
N ALA A 233 6.93 -0.39 -4.54
CA ALA A 233 7.09 1.05 -4.31
C ALA A 233 8.49 1.40 -3.79
N ARG A 234 9.04 0.57 -2.89
CA ARG A 234 10.42 0.70 -2.39
C ARG A 234 11.46 0.47 -3.50
N LEU A 235 11.27 -0.57 -4.30
CA LEU A 235 12.18 -0.90 -5.42
C LEU A 235 12.22 0.23 -6.44
N ILE A 236 11.07 0.75 -6.86
CA ILE A 236 10.97 1.90 -7.79
C ILE A 236 11.73 3.11 -7.25
N LYS A 237 11.60 3.40 -5.96
CA LYS A 237 12.32 4.51 -5.32
C LYS A 237 13.84 4.32 -5.37
N ILE A 238 14.32 3.10 -5.10
CA ILE A 238 15.76 2.77 -5.15
C ILE A 238 16.28 2.88 -6.59
N LEU A 239 15.60 2.27 -7.57
CA LEU A 239 15.99 2.31 -8.97
C LEU A 239 15.98 3.73 -9.53
N GLY A 240 14.96 4.53 -9.18
CA GLY A 240 14.88 5.94 -9.56
C GLY A 240 16.04 6.76 -9.00
N GLY A 241 16.43 6.53 -7.74
CA GLY A 241 17.59 7.15 -7.13
C GLY A 241 18.91 6.77 -7.82
N LEU A 242 19.08 5.49 -8.14
CA LEU A 242 20.26 5.01 -8.89
C LEU A 242 20.34 5.62 -10.29
N LEU A 243 19.22 5.71 -11.01
CA LEU A 243 19.15 6.33 -12.33
C LEU A 243 19.49 7.83 -12.27
N LEU A 244 19.01 8.53 -11.24
CA LEU A 244 19.29 9.95 -11.02
C LEU A 244 20.78 10.21 -10.79
N LEU A 245 21.53 9.27 -10.22
CA LEU A 245 22.97 9.33 -10.05
C LEU A 245 23.75 8.90 -11.30
N ALA A 246 23.25 7.89 -12.01
CA ALA A 246 23.89 7.32 -13.19
C ALA A 246 23.90 8.30 -14.38
N ILE A 247 22.81 9.05 -14.61
CA ILE A 247 22.71 9.99 -15.73
C ILE A 247 23.78 11.09 -15.66
N PRO A 248 23.96 11.84 -14.55
CA PRO A 248 25.02 12.84 -14.43
C PRO A 248 26.42 12.23 -14.57
N ALA A 249 26.65 11.03 -13.99
CA ALA A 249 27.92 10.34 -14.09
C ALA A 249 28.27 10.00 -15.56
N LEU A 250 27.30 9.47 -16.33
CA LEU A 250 27.48 9.18 -17.76
C LEU A 250 27.72 10.44 -18.57
N LEU A 251 27.02 11.55 -18.28
CA LEU A 251 27.26 12.85 -18.94
C LEU A 251 28.62 13.38 -18.62
N LEU A 252 29.11 13.26 -17.39
CA LEU A 252 30.45 13.65 -16.99
C LEU A 252 31.53 12.81 -17.73
N ILE A 253 31.34 11.48 -17.79
CA ILE A 253 32.23 10.57 -18.52
C ILE A 253 32.26 10.96 -20.00
N LYS A 254 31.08 11.21 -20.61
CA LYS A 254 31.03 11.67 -22.01
C LYS A 254 31.77 12.99 -22.20
N PHE A 255 31.60 13.94 -21.30
CA PHE A 255 32.31 15.24 -21.39
C PHE A 255 33.83 15.12 -21.24
N VAL A 256 34.29 14.21 -20.35
CA VAL A 256 35.74 13.97 -20.13
C VAL A 256 36.37 13.17 -21.28
N LEU A 257 35.70 12.13 -21.75
CA LEU A 257 36.27 11.25 -22.80
C LEU A 257 36.07 11.79 -24.22
N PHE A 258 35.02 12.60 -24.43
CA PHE A 258 34.75 13.24 -25.72
C PHE A 258 34.60 14.75 -25.52
N PRO A 259 35.70 15.48 -25.24
CA PRO A 259 35.63 16.92 -25.19
C PRO A 259 35.11 17.42 -26.52
N MET A 260 34.10 18.27 -26.50
CA MET A 260 33.59 18.92 -27.71
C MET A 260 34.77 19.58 -28.42
N SER A 261 35.15 19.02 -29.58
CA SER A 261 36.12 19.66 -30.46
C SER A 261 35.63 21.09 -30.69
N ALA A 262 36.43 22.05 -30.28
CA ALA A 262 36.14 23.45 -30.52
C ALA A 262 35.86 23.62 -32.02
N LYS A 263 34.76 24.21 -32.39
CA LYS A 263 34.50 24.58 -33.79
C LYS A 263 35.72 25.34 -34.26
N PRO A 264 36.33 24.99 -35.43
CA PRO A 264 37.51 25.70 -35.93
C PRO A 264 37.17 27.17 -35.99
N THR A 265 38.03 27.98 -35.39
CA THR A 265 37.95 29.45 -35.42
C THR A 265 37.94 29.93 -36.88
N GLU A 266 37.36 31.08 -37.13
CA GLU A 266 37.28 31.63 -38.50
C GLU A 266 38.68 31.75 -39.13
N GLU A 267 39.72 31.97 -38.36
CA GLU A 267 41.13 31.90 -38.80
C GLU A 267 41.54 30.53 -39.33
N GLN A 268 41.16 29.44 -38.64
CA GLN A 268 41.47 28.07 -39.09
C GLN A 268 40.68 27.66 -40.33
N LYS A 269 39.49 28.20 -40.54
CA LYS A 269 38.73 28.02 -41.78
C LYS A 269 39.35 28.82 -42.95
N HIS A 270 39.96 29.96 -42.66
CA HIS A 270 40.68 30.77 -43.65
C HIS A 270 41.98 30.08 -44.08
N GLU A 271 42.76 29.55 -43.15
CA GLU A 271 43.98 28.77 -43.46
C GLU A 271 43.68 27.46 -44.22
N GLN A 272 42.63 26.74 -43.90
CA GLN A 272 42.20 25.57 -44.66
C GLN A 272 41.75 25.94 -46.09
N LYS A 273 41.11 27.08 -46.27
CA LYS A 273 40.70 27.57 -47.58
C LYS A 273 41.87 28.01 -48.41
N TYR A 274 42.91 28.65 -47.82
CA TYR A 274 44.14 29.05 -48.50
C TYR A 274 45.00 27.84 -48.90
N SER A 275 45.13 26.83 -48.04
CA SER A 275 45.87 25.59 -48.34
C SER A 275 45.19 24.76 -49.43
N THR A 276 43.87 24.75 -49.52
CA THR A 276 43.08 24.08 -50.58
C THR A 276 43.25 24.80 -51.93
N GLN A 277 43.22 26.13 -51.93
CA GLN A 277 43.45 26.94 -53.17
C GLN A 277 44.90 26.77 -53.72
N GLN A 278 45.89 26.73 -52.86
CA GLN A 278 47.31 26.49 -53.33
C GLN A 278 47.53 25.11 -53.88
N ASN A 279 46.77 24.09 -53.43
CA ASN A 279 46.84 22.76 -53.99
C ASN A 279 46.10 22.61 -55.32
N GLU A 280 45.03 23.39 -55.53
CA GLU A 280 44.31 23.41 -56.84
C GLU A 280 45.11 24.16 -57.90
N GLU A 281 45.90 25.21 -57.59
CA GLU A 281 46.77 25.92 -58.51
C GLU A 281 47.99 25.12 -58.96
N LYS A 282 48.42 24.10 -58.23
CA LYS A 282 49.56 23.24 -58.57
C LYS A 282 49.21 22.02 -59.45
N VAL A 283 47.95 21.86 -59.82
CA VAL A 283 47.47 20.68 -60.64
C VAL A 283 46.81 21.20 -61.91
N GLN A 284 47.43 22.17 -62.65
CA GLN A 284 47.03 22.39 -64.04
C GLN A 284 48.15 21.86 -64.98
N PRO A 285 47.91 20.79 -65.74
CA PRO A 285 48.76 20.45 -66.88
C PRO A 285 48.22 21.13 -68.12
N ALA A 286 49.15 21.73 -68.87
CA ALA A 286 48.95 22.27 -70.18
C ALA A 286 48.38 21.21 -71.13
N ALA A 287 47.33 21.54 -71.88
CA ALA A 287 46.91 20.73 -73.02
C ALA A 287 46.35 21.64 -74.12
N LYS A 288 46.81 21.30 -75.29
CA LYS A 288 46.79 21.92 -76.58
C LYS A 288 45.43 21.97 -77.25
N GLU A 289 45.34 22.96 -78.15
CA GLU A 289 44.32 23.15 -79.19
C GLU A 289 43.99 21.91 -79.99
N SER A 290 42.73 21.79 -80.37
CA SER A 290 42.27 21.53 -81.77
C SER A 290 40.77 21.64 -81.87
N GLY A 291 40.35 22.35 -82.87
CA GLY A 291 38.99 22.83 -83.17
C GLY A 291 38.09 21.80 -83.87
N PRO A 292 37.06 22.23 -84.57
CA PRO A 292 35.68 21.84 -84.31
C PRO A 292 35.04 20.92 -85.36
N THR A 293 33.97 20.23 -85.03
CA THR A 293 32.98 19.78 -86.00
C THR A 293 31.60 19.46 -85.34
N LYS A 294 30.68 20.03 -85.83
CA LYS A 294 29.25 20.00 -86.12
C LYS A 294 28.40 18.78 -85.77
N GLU A 295 27.18 19.16 -85.50
CA GLU A 295 25.89 18.50 -85.87
C GLU A 295 25.50 17.26 -85.03
N GLU A 296 24.27 16.99 -84.70
CA GLU A 296 22.91 17.43 -85.04
C GLU A 296 21.92 16.85 -84.01
N LYS A 297 20.91 17.61 -83.76
CA LYS A 297 19.46 17.26 -83.65
C LYS A 297 19.00 15.90 -83.05
N ASN A 298 18.08 15.90 -82.19
CA ASN A 298 16.60 15.91 -82.27
C ASN A 298 16.01 15.38 -80.99
N GLN A 299 15.12 16.09 -80.40
CA GLN A 299 13.66 15.86 -80.40
C GLN A 299 13.28 14.50 -79.69
N THR A 300 12.35 14.36 -78.83
CA THR A 300 10.99 14.95 -78.75
C THR A 300 10.33 14.43 -77.46
N SER A 301 9.60 15.31 -76.80
CA SER A 301 8.19 15.16 -76.37
C SER A 301 7.85 14.04 -75.41
N ALA A 302 7.22 14.33 -74.44
CA ALA A 302 5.89 14.81 -74.12
C ALA A 302 5.20 13.80 -73.18
N GLU A 303 4.60 14.34 -72.31
CA GLU A 303 3.17 14.43 -71.88
C GLU A 303 2.81 13.30 -70.92
N THR A 304 2.22 13.60 -69.91
CA THR A 304 1.02 14.28 -69.52
C THR A 304 0.16 13.35 -68.65
N THR A 305 -0.23 13.85 -67.60
CA THR A 305 -1.55 14.09 -67.00
C THR A 305 -2.23 13.04 -66.16
N HIS A 306 -2.76 13.68 -65.14
CA HIS A 306 -4.10 13.55 -64.50
C HIS A 306 -4.33 12.32 -63.62
N SER A 307 -4.86 12.50 -62.57
CA SER A 307 -5.87 13.30 -61.83
C SER A 307 -6.75 12.36 -61.06
N THR A 308 -7.05 12.80 -59.92
CA THR A 308 -8.41 13.05 -59.40
C THR A 308 -9.09 11.93 -58.63
N GLN A 309 -9.29 12.30 -57.38
CA GLN A 309 -10.56 12.40 -56.66
C GLN A 309 -11.29 11.17 -56.15
N GLN A 310 -11.62 11.35 -54.89
CA GLN A 310 -12.97 11.22 -54.30
C GLN A 310 -13.47 9.79 -54.10
N ASP A 311 -14.23 9.42 -53.18
CA ASP A 311 -14.97 10.05 -52.09
C ASP A 311 -15.49 8.97 -51.18
N GLU A 312 -15.81 9.40 -50.00
CA GLU A 312 -17.00 9.10 -49.20
C GLU A 312 -17.32 7.68 -48.67
N LYS A 313 -17.53 7.73 -47.40
CA LYS A 313 -18.74 7.44 -46.58
C LYS A 313 -18.98 6.04 -46.07
N LYS A 314 -19.19 6.08 -44.77
CA LYS A 314 -20.21 5.41 -43.95
C LYS A 314 -20.14 3.87 -43.78
N SER A 315 -19.93 3.46 -42.63
CA SER A 315 -20.93 3.11 -41.60
C SER A 315 -20.28 3.04 -40.26
#